data_4febd660efd81853d557243ad625a29d
#
_entry.id   4febd660efd81853d557243ad625a29d
#
_cell.length_a   1.000
_cell.length_b   1.000
_cell.length_c   1.000
_cell.angle_alpha   90.00
_cell.angle_beta   90.00
_cell.angle_gamma   90.00
#
_symmetry.space_group_name_H-M   'P 1'
#
loop_
_entity.id
_entity.type
_entity.pdbx_description
1 polymer ?
#
loop_
_entity_poly.entity_id
_entity_poly.type
_entity_poly.pdbx_seq_one_letter_code
_entity_poly.pdbx_strand_id
1 'polypeptide(L)' 'MISYRPMWETMRKKGVTQYVLIYKRHISPSQISRMKHNEYVSTHTIEMFCKILDCRVEDVMEYIPDEE' A
#
# COMPACT_ATOMS: atom_id res chain seq x y z
N MET A 1 -6.09 -13.51 5.37
CA MET A 1 -5.11 -12.46 5.72
C MET A 1 -5.21 -11.30 4.74
N ILE A 2 -4.75 -10.13 5.14
CA ILE A 2 -4.68 -8.98 4.24
C ILE A 2 -3.33 -8.98 3.54
N SER A 3 -3.33 -8.74 2.24
CA SER A 3 -2.12 -8.61 1.43
C SER A 3 -2.12 -7.25 0.73
N TYR A 4 -0.97 -6.62 0.66
CA TYR A 4 -0.80 -5.35 -0.05
C TYR A 4 -0.13 -5.54 -1.41
N ARG A 5 -0.13 -6.77 -1.93
CA ARG A 5 0.42 -7.03 -3.26
C ARG A 5 -0.17 -6.13 -4.34
N PRO A 6 -1.49 -5.84 -4.34
CA PRO A 6 -2.04 -4.93 -5.34
C PRO A 6 -1.38 -3.55 -5.33
N MET A 7 -1.02 -3.04 -4.15
CA MET A 7 -0.38 -1.73 -4.03
C MET A 7 0.96 -1.68 -4.76
N TRP A 8 1.78 -2.73 -4.59
CA TRP A 8 3.09 -2.78 -5.24
C TRP A 8 2.95 -2.81 -6.75
N GLU A 9 1.97 -3.55 -7.26
CA GLU A 9 1.70 -3.61 -8.70
C GLU A 9 1.18 -2.27 -9.22
N THR A 10 0.29 -1.61 -8.48
CA THR A 10 -0.24 -0.30 -8.84
C THR A 10 0.88 0.74 -8.88
N MET A 11 1.77 0.73 -7.89
CA MET A 11 2.93 1.61 -7.87
C MET A 11 3.80 1.40 -9.10
N ARG A 12 4.06 0.15 -9.45
CA ARG A 12 4.87 -0.16 -10.62
C ARG A 12 4.21 0.35 -11.90
N LYS A 13 2.91 0.13 -12.05
CA LYS A 13 2.18 0.59 -13.23
C LYS A 13 2.17 2.10 -13.37
N LYS A 14 2.13 2.81 -12.25
CA LYS A 14 2.05 4.28 -12.24
C LYS A 14 3.42 4.95 -12.13
N GLY A 15 4.49 4.16 -12.06
CA GLY A 15 5.84 4.70 -11.96
C GLY A 15 6.14 5.38 -10.63
N VAL A 16 5.45 4.99 -9.57
CA VAL A 16 5.67 5.54 -8.23
C VAL A 16 6.60 4.61 -7.46
N THR A 17 7.70 5.15 -6.95
CA THR A 17 8.70 4.39 -6.20
C THR A 17 8.56 4.63 -4.70
N GLN A 18 9.21 3.78 -3.89
CA GLN A 18 9.27 4.01 -2.45
C GLN A 18 9.94 5.33 -2.11
N TYR A 19 10.95 5.72 -2.90
CA TYR A 19 11.61 7.02 -2.73
C TYR A 19 10.60 8.16 -2.83
N VAL A 20 9.72 8.12 -3.83
CA VAL A 20 8.68 9.15 -4.01
C VAL A 20 7.73 9.18 -2.81
N LEU A 21 7.32 8.00 -2.33
CA LEU A 21 6.44 7.92 -1.17
C LEU A 21 7.07 8.55 0.06
N ILE A 22 8.32 8.24 0.34
CA ILE A 22 9.00 8.67 1.56
C ILE A 22 9.37 10.16 1.48
N TYR A 23 10.02 10.57 0.40
CA TYR A 23 10.65 11.89 0.32
C TYR A 23 9.77 12.96 -0.31
N LYS A 24 8.85 12.59 -1.18
CA LYS A 24 7.96 13.56 -1.83
C LYS A 24 6.56 13.57 -1.26
N ARG A 25 6.10 12.45 -0.72
CA ARG A 25 4.75 12.34 -0.16
C ARG A 25 4.74 12.19 1.35
N HIS A 26 5.92 12.15 1.96
CA HIS A 26 6.10 12.13 3.42
C HIS A 26 5.44 10.93 4.10
N ILE A 27 5.45 9.77 3.41
CA ILE A 27 5.00 8.52 4.02
C ILE A 27 6.11 7.99 4.92
N SER A 28 5.75 7.61 6.13
CA SER A 28 6.71 7.03 7.07
C SER A 28 7.30 5.73 6.54
N PRO A 29 8.64 5.56 6.57
CA PRO A 29 9.25 4.28 6.21
C PRO A 29 8.71 3.10 7.02
N SER A 30 8.28 3.33 8.27
CA SER A 30 7.72 2.26 9.09
C SER A 30 6.39 1.75 8.55
N GLN A 31 5.58 2.61 7.96
CA GLN A 31 4.33 2.18 7.32
C GLN A 31 4.62 1.29 6.11
N ILE A 32 5.60 1.69 5.31
CA ILE A 32 6.00 0.89 4.15
C ILE A 32 6.52 -0.47 4.59
N SER A 33 7.34 -0.50 5.64
CA SER A 33 7.86 -1.75 6.19
C SER A 33 6.74 -2.67 6.68
N ARG A 34 5.76 -2.13 7.38
CA ARG A 34 4.60 -2.90 7.83
C ARG A 34 3.85 -3.51 6.65
N MET A 35 3.64 -2.72 5.60
CA MET A 35 2.91 -3.21 4.43
C MET A 35 3.70 -4.26 3.66
N LYS A 36 5.02 -4.20 3.67
CA LYS A 36 5.86 -5.27 3.09
C LYS A 36 5.66 -6.61 3.81
N HIS A 37 5.34 -6.56 5.10
CA HIS A 37 5.12 -7.76 5.91
C HIS A 37 3.65 -8.09 6.08
N ASN A 38 2.78 -7.44 5.31
CA ASN A 38 1.32 -7.63 5.36
C ASN A 38 0.75 -7.41 6.77
N GLU A 39 1.34 -6.50 7.53
CA GLU A 39 0.83 -6.13 8.84
C GLU A 39 -0.33 -5.14 8.69
N TYR A 40 -1.17 -5.05 9.70
CA TYR A 40 -2.32 -4.15 9.65
C TYR A 40 -1.87 -2.70 9.74
N VAL A 41 -2.52 -1.87 8.94
CA VAL A 41 -2.36 -0.42 9.01
C VAL A 41 -3.74 0.20 9.15
N SER A 42 -3.79 1.48 9.53
CA SER A 42 -5.08 2.16 9.68
C SER A 42 -5.74 2.40 8.32
N THR A 43 -7.07 2.56 8.34
CA THR A 43 -7.80 2.94 7.13
C THR A 43 -7.38 4.32 6.64
N HIS A 44 -6.92 5.18 7.54
CA HIS A 44 -6.36 6.49 7.14
C HIS A 44 -5.13 6.30 6.24
N THR A 45 -4.26 5.36 6.58
CA THR A 45 -3.09 5.04 5.75
C THR A 45 -3.54 4.54 4.38
N ILE A 46 -4.54 3.67 4.35
CA ILE A 46 -5.09 3.17 3.07
C ILE A 46 -5.65 4.34 2.24
N GLU A 47 -6.39 5.25 2.88
CA GLU A 47 -6.92 6.42 2.19
C GLU A 47 -5.81 7.27 1.58
N MET A 48 -4.72 7.48 2.32
CA MET A 48 -3.57 8.23 1.81
C MET A 48 -2.97 7.59 0.57
N PHE A 49 -2.81 6.27 0.57
CA PHE A 49 -2.28 5.59 -0.62
C PHE A 49 -3.23 5.69 -1.81
N CYS A 50 -4.53 5.60 -1.57
CA CYS A 50 -5.51 5.79 -2.64
C CYS A 50 -5.40 7.18 -3.26
N LYS A 51 -5.21 8.21 -2.45
CA LYS A 51 -5.03 9.58 -2.94
C LYS A 51 -3.73 9.73 -3.72
N ILE A 52 -2.63 9.23 -3.18
CA ILE A 52 -1.31 9.36 -3.81
C ILE A 52 -1.27 8.64 -5.15
N LEU A 53 -1.84 7.44 -5.21
CA LEU A 53 -1.80 6.60 -6.39
C LEU A 53 -2.99 6.85 -7.32
N ASP A 54 -3.96 7.67 -6.89
CA ASP A 54 -5.19 7.93 -7.63
C ASP A 54 -5.83 6.61 -8.06
N CYS A 55 -6.15 5.79 -7.06
CA CYS A 55 -6.66 4.44 -7.28
C CYS A 55 -7.71 4.08 -6.23
N ARG A 56 -8.26 2.89 -6.34
CA ARG A 56 -9.30 2.39 -5.44
C ARG A 56 -8.69 1.50 -4.37
N VAL A 57 -9.47 1.20 -3.33
CA VAL A 57 -9.01 0.36 -2.23
C VAL A 57 -8.55 -1.01 -2.71
N GLU A 58 -9.25 -1.59 -3.67
CA GLU A 58 -8.89 -2.90 -4.24
C GLU A 58 -7.58 -2.86 -5.02
N ASP A 59 -7.10 -1.68 -5.39
CA ASP A 59 -5.79 -1.50 -6.02
C ASP A 59 -4.67 -1.34 -4.98
N VAL A 60 -5.01 -1.33 -3.70
CA VAL A 60 -4.07 -1.18 -2.59
C VAL A 60 -3.95 -2.48 -1.80
N MET A 61 -5.07 -3.10 -1.48
CA MET A 61 -5.08 -4.31 -0.64
C MET A 61 -6.12 -5.31 -1.11
N GLU A 62 -5.93 -6.56 -0.68
CA GLU A 62 -6.86 -7.65 -0.96
C GLU A 62 -6.96 -8.56 0.25
N TYR A 63 -8.06 -9.27 0.37
CA TYR A 63 -8.21 -10.32 1.35
C TYR A 63 -7.88 -11.66 0.71
N ILE A 64 -6.99 -12.41 1.35
CA ILE A 64 -6.66 -13.77 0.92
C ILE A 64 -7.20 -14.72 1.98
N PRO A 65 -8.16 -15.60 1.64
CA PRO A 65 -8.69 -16.56 2.60
C PRO A 65 -7.58 -17.49 3.11
N ASP A 66 -7.65 -17.79 4.40
CA ASP A 66 -6.74 -18.78 4.98
C ASP A 66 -7.15 -20.17 4.49
N GLU A 67 -6.16 -21.00 4.19
CA GLU A 67 -6.41 -22.39 3.87
C GLU A 67 -6.67 -23.16 5.17
N GLU A 68 -7.63 -24.08 5.11
CA GLU A 68 -7.94 -24.96 6.22
C GLU A 68 -7.62 -26.40 5.85
#